data_64ab6ea76c661708c6b8646c5293a202
#
_entry.id   64ab6ea76c661708c6b8646c5293a202
#
_cell.length_a   1.000
_cell.length_b   1.000
_cell.length_c   1.000
_cell.angle_alpha   90.00
_cell.angle_beta   90.00
_cell.angle_gamma   90.00
#
_symmetry.space_group_name_H-M   'P 1'
#
loop_
_entity.id
_entity.type
_entity.pdbx_description
1 polymer ?
#
loop_
_entity_poly.entity_id
_entity_poly.type
_entity_poly.pdbx_seq_one_letter_code
_entity_poly.pdbx_strand_id
1 'polypeptide(L)'
;TKLNVADVEASGKFSNVMVDDSDPANVVCGDPKIRLLKRVSIDGTNFFDADQASDADVPVGLVGQTDAVYRLIVENIGTEMLNNVEIDDSTLGINQMITNLMVGETRVIKSGDTGFANLEVLNLCENTGNKYNIAKVSATGQDSNTAVGDENPANVRCIEGPEIELLKQVSL
;
A
#
# COMPACT_ATOMS: atom_id res chain seq x y z
N THR A 1 10.49 12.27 -20.62
CA THR A 1 10.66 12.16 -22.07
C THR A 1 12.00 12.73 -22.47
N LYS A 2 12.77 12.00 -23.23
CA LYS A 2 14.02 12.49 -23.85
C LYS A 2 13.80 12.56 -25.34
N LEU A 3 14.04 13.75 -25.90
CA LEU A 3 14.04 13.98 -27.34
C LEU A 3 15.46 13.80 -27.87
N ASN A 4 15.62 13.04 -28.93
CA ASN A 4 16.83 12.95 -29.73
C ASN A 4 16.46 13.32 -31.17
N VAL A 5 17.22 14.22 -31.79
CA VAL A 5 17.04 14.66 -33.17
C VAL A 5 18.28 14.30 -33.97
N ALA A 6 18.12 13.61 -35.06
CA ALA A 6 19.17 13.39 -36.04
C ALA A 6 18.97 14.38 -37.21
N ASP A 7 20.00 15.13 -37.52
CA ASP A 7 20.01 16.09 -38.63
C ASP A 7 20.98 15.61 -39.70
N VAL A 8 20.61 15.78 -40.96
CA VAL A 8 21.45 15.54 -42.14
C VAL A 8 21.43 16.73 -43.05
N GLU A 9 22.59 17.15 -43.48
CA GLU A 9 22.78 18.21 -44.47
C GLU A 9 23.61 17.70 -45.65
N ALA A 10 23.26 18.13 -46.85
CA ALA A 10 24.03 17.82 -48.03
C ALA A 10 23.96 18.97 -49.05
N SER A 11 24.97 19.07 -49.91
CA SER A 11 24.95 20.01 -51.02
C SER A 11 25.03 19.29 -52.37
N GLY A 12 24.24 19.73 -53.30
CA GLY A 12 24.25 19.21 -54.68
C GLY A 12 25.60 19.52 -55.37
N LYS A 13 26.31 18.48 -55.83
CA LYS A 13 27.65 18.58 -56.44
C LYS A 13 27.74 19.59 -57.62
N PHE A 14 26.66 19.76 -58.35
CA PHE A 14 26.65 20.62 -59.54
C PHE A 14 25.79 21.89 -59.35
N SER A 15 24.80 21.85 -58.44
CA SER A 15 23.89 22.97 -58.18
C SER A 15 24.33 23.84 -57.03
N ASN A 16 25.19 23.35 -56.15
CA ASN A 16 25.50 23.97 -54.84
C ASN A 16 24.25 24.29 -53.99
N VAL A 17 23.13 23.63 -54.28
CA VAL A 17 21.91 23.78 -53.47
C VAL A 17 22.07 22.94 -52.21
N MET A 18 21.92 23.57 -51.07
CA MET A 18 21.83 22.89 -49.78
C MET A 18 20.46 22.22 -49.64
N VAL A 19 20.48 21.02 -49.11
CA VAL A 19 19.31 20.26 -48.67
C VAL A 19 19.57 19.75 -47.28
N ASP A 20 18.57 19.80 -46.44
CA ASP A 20 18.58 19.33 -45.09
C ASP A 20 17.33 18.52 -44.77
N ASP A 21 17.44 17.62 -43.83
CA ASP A 21 16.33 16.87 -43.27
C ASP A 21 16.61 16.57 -41.82
N SER A 22 15.56 16.51 -41.01
CA SER A 22 15.68 16.19 -39.57
C SER A 22 14.58 15.23 -39.12
N ASP A 23 14.96 14.20 -38.37
CA ASP A 23 14.03 13.21 -37.84
C ASP A 23 14.16 13.12 -36.32
N PRO A 24 13.09 13.50 -35.58
CA PRO A 24 13.06 13.40 -34.13
C PRO A 24 12.64 12.02 -33.66
N ALA A 25 13.32 11.52 -32.63
CA ALA A 25 12.93 10.34 -31.87
C ALA A 25 12.68 10.69 -30.40
N ASN A 26 11.54 10.27 -29.87
CA ASN A 26 11.19 10.48 -28.48
C ASN A 26 11.26 9.18 -27.69
N VAL A 27 11.92 9.23 -26.53
CA VAL A 27 11.89 8.16 -25.54
C VAL A 27 11.09 8.63 -24.33
N VAL A 28 10.05 7.88 -23.99
CA VAL A 28 9.32 8.05 -22.72
C VAL A 28 10.03 7.18 -21.68
N CYS A 29 10.61 7.81 -20.67
CA CYS A 29 11.17 7.09 -19.53
C CYS A 29 10.05 6.85 -18.52
N GLY A 30 9.80 5.60 -18.17
CA GLY A 30 8.90 5.23 -17.09
C GLY A 30 9.44 5.74 -15.74
N ASP A 31 8.53 6.10 -14.85
CA ASP A 31 8.81 6.46 -13.45
C ASP A 31 7.85 5.63 -12.59
N PRO A 32 8.25 4.39 -12.23
CA PRO A 32 7.39 3.53 -11.44
C PRO A 32 7.26 4.04 -10.02
N LYS A 33 6.06 4.05 -9.48
CA LYS A 33 5.79 4.40 -8.09
C LYS A 33 4.58 3.62 -7.61
N ILE A 34 4.66 3.14 -6.38
CA ILE A 34 3.57 2.43 -5.73
C ILE A 34 3.27 3.08 -4.38
N ARG A 35 2.02 3.06 -3.97
CA ARG A 35 1.57 3.48 -2.65
C ARG A 35 0.77 2.38 -2.00
N LEU A 36 1.02 2.16 -0.71
CA LEU A 36 0.25 1.28 0.16
C LEU A 36 -0.40 2.09 1.28
N LEU A 37 -1.69 1.85 1.54
CA LEU A 37 -2.36 2.30 2.76
C LEU A 37 -2.94 1.06 3.45
N LYS A 38 -2.63 0.92 4.74
CA LYS A 38 -3.19 -0.10 5.61
C LYS A 38 -4.12 0.54 6.61
N ARG A 39 -5.37 0.13 6.57
CA ARG A 39 -6.39 0.63 7.48
C ARG A 39 -6.88 -0.46 8.40
N VAL A 40 -7.27 -0.11 9.61
CA VAL A 40 -7.81 -1.04 10.62
C VAL A 40 -9.17 -0.60 11.09
N SER A 41 -10.04 -1.57 11.35
CA SER A 41 -11.36 -1.41 11.95
C SER A 41 -11.53 -2.41 13.08
N ILE A 42 -12.20 -2.01 14.16
CA ILE A 42 -12.63 -2.88 15.26
C ILE A 42 -14.16 -3.08 15.29
N ASP A 43 -14.89 -2.47 14.37
CA ASP A 43 -16.35 -2.60 14.24
C ASP A 43 -16.77 -3.14 12.85
N GLY A 44 -15.79 -3.42 11.98
CA GLY A 44 -15.98 -3.93 10.62
C GLY A 44 -16.49 -2.89 9.62
N THR A 45 -16.78 -1.67 10.04
CA THR A 45 -17.41 -0.62 9.21
C THR A 45 -16.54 0.63 9.07
N ASN A 46 -16.03 1.15 10.18
CA ASN A 46 -15.19 2.35 10.21
C ASN A 46 -13.71 1.96 10.15
N PHE A 47 -13.03 2.34 9.07
CA PHE A 47 -11.62 2.02 8.84
C PHE A 47 -10.74 3.26 9.03
N PHE A 48 -9.77 3.15 9.91
CA PHE A 48 -8.86 4.21 10.31
C PHE A 48 -7.46 4.00 9.74
N ASP A 49 -6.81 5.10 9.36
CA ASP A 49 -5.42 5.18 8.93
C ASP A 49 -4.58 5.55 10.17
N ALA A 50 -4.39 4.57 11.03
CA ALA A 50 -3.78 4.74 12.36
C ALA A 50 -2.28 4.41 12.28
N ASP A 51 -1.50 5.25 11.63
CA ASP A 51 -0.07 5.04 11.35
C ASP A 51 0.78 5.03 12.62
N GLN A 52 0.40 5.82 13.62
CA GLN A 52 1.11 5.92 14.89
C GLN A 52 0.17 5.69 16.08
N ALA A 53 0.72 5.12 17.15
CA ALA A 53 -0.03 4.86 18.38
C ALA A 53 -0.59 6.13 19.06
N SER A 54 -0.07 7.31 18.70
CA SER A 54 -0.48 8.62 19.20
C SER A 54 -1.55 9.30 18.36
N ASP A 55 -1.91 8.74 17.21
CA ASP A 55 -2.90 9.34 16.32
C ASP A 55 -4.27 9.41 17.01
N ALA A 56 -4.99 10.47 16.74
CA ALA A 56 -6.27 10.73 17.41
C ALA A 56 -7.38 9.75 16.98
N ASP A 57 -7.21 9.12 15.84
CA ASP A 57 -8.13 8.17 15.24
C ASP A 57 -7.75 6.69 15.46
N VAL A 58 -6.72 6.41 16.29
CA VAL A 58 -6.37 5.04 16.69
C VAL A 58 -7.57 4.38 17.35
N PRO A 59 -8.10 3.26 16.81
CA PRO A 59 -9.20 2.53 17.44
C PRO A 59 -8.82 2.03 18.83
N VAL A 60 -9.75 2.13 19.78
CA VAL A 60 -9.57 1.66 21.16
C VAL A 60 -10.41 0.42 21.40
N GLY A 61 -9.76 -0.71 21.57
CA GLY A 61 -10.40 -2.00 21.83
C GLY A 61 -10.32 -2.41 23.30
N LEU A 62 -11.23 -3.30 23.71
CA LEU A 62 -11.27 -3.88 25.04
C LEU A 62 -10.59 -5.26 25.06
N VAL A 63 -9.81 -5.50 26.11
CA VAL A 63 -9.17 -6.80 26.33
C VAL A 63 -10.20 -7.93 26.36
N GLY A 64 -9.92 -9.02 25.62
CA GLY A 64 -10.76 -10.21 25.53
C GLY A 64 -12.05 -10.06 24.74
N GLN A 65 -12.31 -8.91 24.09
CA GLN A 65 -13.57 -8.63 23.40
C GLN A 65 -13.42 -8.00 22.02
N THR A 66 -12.18 -7.74 21.55
CA THR A 66 -11.96 -6.96 20.34
C THR A 66 -11.37 -7.79 19.23
N ASP A 67 -12.11 -7.94 18.16
CA ASP A 67 -11.65 -8.41 16.86
C ASP A 67 -11.20 -7.20 16.02
N ALA A 68 -10.34 -7.44 15.06
CA ALA A 68 -9.92 -6.41 14.10
C ALA A 68 -9.99 -6.91 12.67
N VAL A 69 -10.36 -6.00 11.78
CA VAL A 69 -10.35 -6.22 10.34
C VAL A 69 -9.41 -5.21 9.70
N TYR A 70 -8.45 -5.70 8.91
CA TYR A 70 -7.55 -4.85 8.14
C TYR A 70 -8.03 -4.73 6.70
N ARG A 71 -7.68 -3.61 6.07
CA ARG A 71 -7.88 -3.36 4.65
C ARG A 71 -6.61 -2.76 4.06
N LEU A 72 -6.18 -3.30 2.92
CA LEU A 72 -5.03 -2.78 2.19
C LEU A 72 -5.52 -2.07 0.94
N ILE A 73 -4.96 -0.91 0.65
CA ILE A 73 -5.24 -0.13 -0.56
C ILE A 73 -3.91 0.06 -1.26
N VAL A 74 -3.76 -0.55 -2.43
CA VAL A 74 -2.55 -0.48 -3.24
C VAL A 74 -2.84 0.35 -4.47
N GLU A 75 -1.99 1.32 -4.77
CA GLU A 75 -2.19 2.24 -5.88
C GLU A 75 -0.90 2.41 -6.69
N ASN A 76 -1.01 2.33 -8.00
CA ASN A 76 0.05 2.74 -8.91
C ASN A 76 -0.01 4.24 -9.14
N ILE A 77 0.86 4.99 -8.49
CA ILE A 77 0.98 6.45 -8.59
C ILE A 77 2.10 6.89 -9.55
N GLY A 78 2.67 5.93 -10.28
CA GLY A 78 3.72 6.14 -11.27
C GLY A 78 3.19 6.43 -12.67
N THR A 79 4.09 6.38 -13.66
CA THR A 79 3.78 6.65 -15.08
C THR A 79 3.93 5.43 -15.97
N GLU A 80 4.16 4.24 -15.40
CA GLU A 80 4.21 2.96 -16.11
C GLU A 80 3.47 1.87 -15.33
N MET A 81 3.11 0.79 -16.02
CA MET A 81 2.47 -0.37 -15.40
C MET A 81 3.44 -1.04 -14.42
N LEU A 82 2.90 -1.54 -13.32
CA LEU A 82 3.65 -2.30 -12.32
C LEU A 82 3.37 -3.79 -12.46
N ASN A 83 4.44 -4.57 -12.58
CA ASN A 83 4.43 -6.03 -12.61
C ASN A 83 4.94 -6.61 -11.29
N ASN A 84 4.66 -7.91 -11.06
CA ASN A 84 5.15 -8.64 -9.89
C ASN A 84 4.80 -7.93 -8.58
N VAL A 85 3.55 -7.46 -8.46
CA VAL A 85 3.09 -6.76 -7.26
C VAL A 85 2.90 -7.78 -6.14
N GLU A 86 3.77 -7.71 -5.13
CA GLU A 86 3.78 -8.60 -3.97
C GLU A 86 3.42 -7.82 -2.71
N ILE A 87 2.53 -8.38 -1.90
CA ILE A 87 2.14 -7.85 -0.60
C ILE A 87 2.65 -8.80 0.48
N ASP A 88 3.37 -8.25 1.45
CA ASP A 88 3.86 -8.95 2.63
C ASP A 88 3.33 -8.29 3.91
N ASP A 89 2.77 -9.12 4.78
CA ASP A 89 2.43 -8.77 6.15
C ASP A 89 2.81 -9.95 7.04
N SER A 90 4.01 -9.92 7.56
CA SER A 90 4.58 -11.04 8.32
C SER A 90 3.84 -11.30 9.63
N THR A 91 3.23 -10.27 10.24
CA THR A 91 2.42 -10.40 11.47
C THR A 91 1.16 -11.21 11.21
N LEU A 92 0.53 -11.02 10.04
CA LEU A 92 -0.66 -11.73 9.62
C LEU A 92 -0.35 -13.00 8.81
N GLY A 93 0.93 -13.28 8.53
CA GLY A 93 1.36 -14.42 7.71
C GLY A 93 0.89 -14.30 6.26
N ILE A 94 0.79 -13.08 5.74
CA ILE A 94 0.43 -12.80 4.35
C ILE A 94 1.71 -12.62 3.54
N ASN A 95 1.86 -13.38 2.47
CA ASN A 95 2.82 -13.15 1.40
C ASN A 95 2.13 -13.54 0.08
N GLN A 96 1.61 -12.55 -0.64
CA GLN A 96 0.74 -12.78 -1.78
C GLN A 96 1.07 -11.90 -2.97
N MET A 97 1.14 -12.53 -4.14
CA MET A 97 1.18 -11.82 -5.40
C MET A 97 -0.23 -11.41 -5.82
N ILE A 98 -0.38 -10.17 -6.25
CA ILE A 98 -1.59 -9.70 -6.93
C ILE A 98 -1.31 -9.48 -8.41
N THR A 99 -2.35 -9.32 -9.21
CA THR A 99 -2.19 -9.02 -10.64
C THR A 99 -1.51 -7.66 -10.84
N ASN A 100 -0.92 -7.45 -12.02
CA ASN A 100 -0.30 -6.19 -12.41
C ASN A 100 -1.23 -5.00 -12.16
N LEU A 101 -0.65 -3.84 -11.87
CA LEU A 101 -1.37 -2.59 -11.66
C LEU A 101 -1.12 -1.63 -12.83
N MET A 102 -2.18 -1.24 -13.53
CA MET A 102 -2.13 -0.21 -14.55
C MET A 102 -1.83 1.16 -13.95
N VAL A 103 -1.35 2.09 -14.74
CA VAL A 103 -1.14 3.49 -14.31
C VAL A 103 -2.44 4.08 -13.77
N GLY A 104 -2.39 4.61 -12.54
CA GLY A 104 -3.54 5.18 -11.84
C GLY A 104 -4.53 4.14 -11.29
N GLU A 105 -4.25 2.84 -11.43
CA GLU A 105 -5.10 1.80 -10.86
C GLU A 105 -4.96 1.78 -9.33
N THR A 106 -6.11 1.71 -8.65
CA THR A 106 -6.21 1.49 -7.22
C THR A 106 -6.90 0.16 -6.97
N ARG A 107 -6.30 -0.68 -6.12
CA ARG A 107 -6.87 -1.96 -5.69
C ARG A 107 -7.09 -1.98 -4.19
N VAL A 108 -8.34 -2.28 -3.79
CA VAL A 108 -8.72 -2.46 -2.40
C VAL A 108 -8.77 -3.96 -2.11
N ILE A 109 -7.99 -4.39 -1.12
CA ILE A 109 -7.86 -5.78 -0.68
C ILE A 109 -8.45 -5.91 0.72
N LYS A 110 -9.29 -6.90 0.93
CA LYS A 110 -10.04 -7.11 2.17
C LYS A 110 -10.07 -8.58 2.56
N SER A 111 -10.46 -8.86 3.79
CA SER A 111 -10.73 -10.23 4.26
C SER A 111 -11.76 -10.90 3.35
N GLY A 112 -11.47 -12.16 2.99
CA GLY A 112 -12.25 -12.96 2.04
C GLY A 112 -11.73 -12.91 0.60
N ASP A 113 -10.85 -11.99 0.23
CA ASP A 113 -10.14 -12.05 -1.04
C ASP A 113 -9.14 -13.22 -1.01
N THR A 114 -8.89 -13.84 -2.18
CA THR A 114 -8.00 -15.00 -2.28
C THR A 114 -6.61 -14.69 -1.76
N GLY A 115 -6.14 -15.44 -0.77
CA GLY A 115 -4.85 -15.27 -0.11
C GLY A 115 -4.82 -14.22 1.02
N PHE A 116 -5.96 -13.57 1.33
CA PHE A 116 -6.06 -12.48 2.30
C PHE A 116 -7.07 -12.73 3.44
N ALA A 117 -7.39 -14.00 3.72
CA ALA A 117 -8.30 -14.35 4.82
C ALA A 117 -7.81 -13.83 6.19
N ASN A 118 -6.49 -13.79 6.40
CA ASN A 118 -5.88 -13.37 7.67
C ASN A 118 -5.96 -11.84 7.91
N LEU A 119 -6.56 -11.06 7.01
CA LEU A 119 -6.88 -9.66 7.27
C LEU A 119 -7.98 -9.48 8.33
N GLU A 120 -8.59 -10.55 8.80
CA GLU A 120 -9.48 -10.59 9.97
C GLU A 120 -8.75 -11.31 11.11
N VAL A 121 -8.62 -10.63 12.25
CA VAL A 121 -7.92 -11.12 13.44
C VAL A 121 -8.91 -11.19 14.59
N LEU A 122 -9.20 -12.40 15.04
CA LEU A 122 -10.07 -12.63 16.20
C LEU A 122 -9.27 -12.39 17.49
N ASN A 123 -9.91 -11.76 18.47
CA ASN A 123 -9.36 -11.48 19.78
C ASN A 123 -8.00 -10.75 19.74
N LEU A 124 -7.88 -9.72 18.89
CA LEU A 124 -6.64 -8.93 18.75
C LEU A 124 -6.13 -8.40 20.11
N CYS A 125 -7.04 -7.95 20.97
CA CYS A 125 -6.74 -7.41 22.29
C CYS A 125 -6.68 -8.51 23.37
N GLU A 126 -5.71 -9.42 23.31
CA GLU A 126 -5.49 -10.42 24.36
C GLU A 126 -5.00 -9.80 25.69
N ASN A 127 -4.34 -8.65 25.62
CA ASN A 127 -3.84 -7.88 26.76
C ASN A 127 -3.72 -6.41 26.38
N THR A 128 -3.57 -5.53 27.40
CA THR A 128 -3.44 -4.09 27.20
C THR A 128 -2.19 -3.70 26.41
N GLY A 129 -2.23 -2.53 25.82
CA GLY A 129 -1.11 -1.95 25.07
C GLY A 129 -1.45 -1.69 23.61
N ASN A 130 -0.47 -1.22 22.89
CA ASN A 130 -0.63 -0.94 21.46
C ASN A 130 -0.34 -2.20 20.62
N LYS A 131 -1.23 -2.52 19.73
CA LYS A 131 -1.08 -3.58 18.72
C LYS A 131 -0.67 -2.93 17.41
N TYR A 132 0.60 -2.98 17.10
CA TYR A 132 1.21 -2.45 15.88
C TYR A 132 1.32 -3.57 14.84
N ASN A 133 0.90 -3.27 13.62
CA ASN A 133 1.06 -4.17 12.48
C ASN A 133 1.42 -3.37 11.23
N ILE A 134 2.42 -3.84 10.46
CA ILE A 134 2.90 -3.20 9.23
C ILE A 134 2.77 -4.14 8.04
N ALA A 135 2.23 -3.62 6.93
CA ALA A 135 2.27 -4.29 5.65
C ALA A 135 3.27 -3.60 4.72
N LYS A 136 3.80 -4.36 3.77
CA LYS A 136 4.71 -3.90 2.72
C LYS A 136 4.17 -4.28 1.36
N VAL A 137 4.50 -3.49 0.37
CA VAL A 137 4.27 -3.82 -1.03
C VAL A 137 5.55 -3.62 -1.82
N SER A 138 5.81 -4.51 -2.76
CA SER A 138 6.89 -4.38 -3.74
C SER A 138 6.37 -4.63 -5.15
N ALA A 139 7.00 -4.03 -6.14
CA ALA A 139 6.66 -4.19 -7.55
C ALA A 139 7.85 -3.86 -8.45
N THR A 140 7.71 -4.12 -9.74
CA THR A 140 8.70 -3.76 -10.77
C THR A 140 8.01 -3.00 -11.89
N GLY A 141 8.56 -1.85 -12.26
CA GLY A 141 8.12 -1.10 -13.45
C GLY A 141 8.30 -1.92 -14.72
N GLN A 142 7.26 -1.97 -15.55
CA GLN A 142 7.26 -2.81 -16.75
C GLN A 142 8.31 -2.38 -17.77
N ASP A 143 8.43 -1.07 -17.99
CA ASP A 143 9.26 -0.52 -19.05
C ASP A 143 10.68 -0.20 -18.58
N SER A 144 10.80 0.29 -17.34
CA SER A 144 12.07 0.66 -16.72
C SER A 144 12.81 -0.51 -16.08
N ASN A 145 12.11 -1.61 -15.77
CA ASN A 145 12.60 -2.72 -14.96
C ASN A 145 13.15 -2.27 -13.58
N THR A 146 12.62 -1.15 -13.07
CA THR A 146 13.02 -0.57 -11.78
C THR A 146 12.12 -1.11 -10.67
N ALA A 147 12.74 -1.60 -9.60
CA ALA A 147 12.01 -2.04 -8.41
C ALA A 147 11.52 -0.84 -7.59
N VAL A 148 10.30 -0.94 -7.08
CA VAL A 148 9.67 0.04 -6.18
C VAL A 148 8.97 -0.68 -5.04
N GLY A 149 8.75 0.02 -3.93
CA GLY A 149 8.03 -0.51 -2.79
C GLY A 149 7.55 0.61 -1.88
N ASP A 150 6.64 0.23 -1.00
CA ASP A 150 6.08 1.09 0.03
C ASP A 150 5.67 0.25 1.23
N GLU A 151 5.55 0.88 2.40
CA GLU A 151 5.09 0.23 3.61
C GLU A 151 4.17 1.16 4.40
N ASN A 152 3.16 0.57 5.05
CA ASN A 152 2.23 1.33 5.86
C ASN A 152 1.79 0.53 7.09
N PRO A 153 1.87 1.10 8.30
CA PRO A 153 1.44 0.48 9.53
C PRO A 153 -0.04 0.72 9.82
N ALA A 154 -0.56 -0.01 10.82
CA ALA A 154 -1.82 0.27 11.48
C ALA A 154 -1.72 -0.10 12.96
N ASN A 155 -2.38 0.69 13.81
CA ASN A 155 -2.36 0.55 15.26
C ASN A 155 -3.76 0.38 15.83
N VAL A 156 -3.86 -0.45 16.89
CA VAL A 156 -5.05 -0.55 17.76
C VAL A 156 -4.57 -0.44 19.20
N ARG A 157 -5.19 0.41 20.00
CA ARG A 157 -4.89 0.54 21.41
C ARG A 157 -5.84 -0.32 22.25
N CYS A 158 -5.31 -1.30 22.96
CA CYS A 158 -6.06 -2.20 23.84
C CYS A 158 -6.04 -1.70 25.28
N ILE A 159 -7.21 -1.59 25.89
CA ILE A 159 -7.38 -1.15 27.29
C ILE A 159 -8.23 -2.16 28.06
N GLU A 160 -8.09 -2.17 29.40
CA GLU A 160 -9.01 -2.91 30.26
C GLU A 160 -10.42 -2.36 30.14
N GLY A 161 -11.40 -3.26 30.20
CA GLY A 161 -12.79 -2.87 30.31
C GLY A 161 -13.11 -2.27 31.69
N PRO A 162 -14.24 -1.59 31.83
CA PRO A 162 -14.71 -1.13 33.14
C PRO A 162 -15.00 -2.33 34.05
N GLU A 163 -14.46 -2.30 35.26
CA GLU A 163 -14.72 -3.31 36.28
C GLU A 163 -15.66 -2.76 37.36
N ILE A 164 -16.55 -3.64 37.88
CA ILE A 164 -17.42 -3.35 38.97
C ILE A 164 -17.23 -4.45 40.04
N GLU A 165 -16.89 -4.06 41.28
CA GLU A 165 -16.80 -4.97 42.42
C GLU A 165 -17.96 -4.74 43.40
N LEU A 166 -18.70 -5.81 43.71
CA LEU A 166 -19.73 -5.80 44.74
C LEU A 166 -19.26 -6.56 45.97
N LEU A 167 -19.03 -5.84 47.04
CA LEU A 167 -18.71 -6.44 48.34
C LEU A 167 -19.97 -6.57 49.22
N LYS A 168 -20.41 -7.81 49.46
CA LYS A 168 -21.51 -8.09 50.40
C LYS A 168 -20.92 -8.44 51.77
N GLN A 169 -21.26 -7.66 52.78
CA GLN A 169 -20.87 -7.94 54.18
C GLN A 169 -22.08 -8.44 54.99
N VAL A 170 -21.83 -9.41 55.88
CA VAL A 170 -22.82 -9.93 56.83
C VAL A 170 -22.27 -9.67 58.23
N SER A 171 -23.07 -9.04 59.11
CA SER A 171 -22.78 -8.97 60.55
C SER A 171 -23.56 -10.05 61.28
N LEU A 172 -22.93 -10.62 62.30
CA LEU A 172 -23.50 -11.58 63.22
C LEU A 172 -24.12 -10.84 64.41
#